data_0990f6407bf6525b274da6737add0241
#
_entry.id   0990f6407bf6525b274da6737add0241
#
_cell.length_a   1.000
_cell.length_b   1.000
_cell.length_c   1.000
_cell.angle_alpha   90.00
_cell.angle_beta   90.00
_cell.angle_gamma   90.00
#
_symmetry.space_group_name_H-M   'P 1'
#
loop_
_entity.id
_entity.type
_entity.pdbx_description
1 polymer ?
#
loop_
_entity_poly.entity_id
_entity_poly.type
_entity_poly.pdbx_seq_one_letter_code
_entity_poly.pdbx_strand_id
1 'polypeptide(L)'
;GNESNNTASGAQTYGKDNAGLYHGGDFAGITQKLDYLEDLGINTIWITPIVENIPGVTVTDTGKEDVPYNAAYHGYWASDFTKLNPTLGTKEEFQTLIDQAHNRGIRIMVDIVVNHAGYDTKFGDMIRSEDDVVSGSDQKDSLSDLPDFKTEDPAVSAQLVKWQTQWVKDFGIDYFRVDTVKHVENDTWAELKNALTEVDSDFKMIGELSLIHISEPT
;
A
#
# COMPACT_ATOMS: atom_id res chain seq x y z
N GLY A 1 4.73 3.46 19.66
CA GLY A 1 4.45 2.22 18.96
C GLY A 1 4.53 1.01 19.90
N ASN A 2 4.07 -0.09 19.41
CA ASN A 2 4.19 -1.37 20.10
C ASN A 2 5.56 -1.98 19.80
N GLU A 3 6.47 -2.00 20.79
CA GLU A 3 7.83 -2.50 20.59
C GLU A 3 7.91 -4.03 20.36
N SER A 4 6.81 -4.76 20.60
CA SER A 4 6.79 -6.23 20.49
C SER A 4 6.79 -6.75 19.06
N ASN A 5 6.40 -5.93 18.07
CA ASN A 5 6.30 -6.31 16.65
C ASN A 5 7.37 -5.69 15.75
N ASN A 6 8.31 -4.91 16.29
CA ASN A 6 9.35 -4.22 15.51
C ASN A 6 10.19 -5.15 14.61
N THR A 7 10.33 -6.41 14.98
CA THR A 7 11.08 -7.42 14.21
C THR A 7 10.20 -8.54 13.65
N ALA A 8 8.87 -8.35 13.61
CA ALA A 8 7.93 -9.41 13.21
C ALA A 8 8.15 -9.92 11.77
N SER A 9 8.64 -9.06 10.87
CA SER A 9 8.98 -9.42 9.48
C SER A 9 10.41 -9.96 9.29
N GLY A 10 11.20 -10.03 10.37
CA GLY A 10 12.57 -10.56 10.37
C GLY A 10 13.54 -9.77 11.24
N ALA A 11 14.63 -10.38 11.63
CA ALA A 11 15.60 -9.82 12.59
C ALA A 11 16.31 -8.54 12.10
N GLN A 12 16.37 -8.30 10.78
CA GLN A 12 17.04 -7.13 10.19
C GLN A 12 16.08 -6.02 9.78
N THR A 13 14.80 -6.11 10.14
CA THR A 13 13.76 -5.18 9.68
C THR A 13 13.69 -3.89 10.51
N TYR A 14 14.20 -3.88 11.74
CA TYR A 14 14.13 -2.73 12.65
C TYR A 14 15.53 -2.21 13.03
N GLY A 15 15.70 -0.89 12.97
CA GLY A 15 16.93 -0.23 13.43
C GLY A 15 16.91 1.27 13.20
N LYS A 16 17.12 2.04 14.29
CA LYS A 16 17.05 3.52 14.25
C LYS A 16 18.19 4.18 13.48
N ASP A 17 19.30 3.48 13.33
CA ASP A 17 20.51 4.01 12.71
C ASP A 17 20.59 3.74 11.20
N ASN A 18 19.59 3.04 10.63
CA ASN A 18 19.52 2.74 9.21
C ASN A 18 18.17 3.18 8.63
N ALA A 19 18.19 4.16 7.74
CA ALA A 19 17.01 4.75 7.13
C ALA A 19 16.17 3.76 6.27
N GLY A 20 16.75 2.63 5.85
CA GLY A 20 16.08 1.58 5.10
C GLY A 20 15.28 0.59 5.95
N LEU A 21 15.27 0.74 7.27
CA LEU A 21 14.58 -0.19 8.18
C LEU A 21 13.31 0.42 8.77
N TYR A 22 12.49 -0.41 9.44
CA TYR A 22 11.40 0.08 10.28
C TYR A 22 11.97 0.83 11.50
N HIS A 23 11.35 1.96 11.86
CA HIS A 23 11.75 2.77 13.00
C HIS A 23 10.72 2.77 14.12
N GLY A 24 9.85 1.80 14.14
CA GLY A 24 8.64 1.76 14.95
C GLY A 24 7.48 2.48 14.24
N GLY A 25 6.37 2.63 14.94
CA GLY A 25 5.12 3.10 14.36
C GLY A 25 4.28 1.93 13.84
N ASP A 26 3.09 1.79 14.43
CA ASP A 26 2.17 0.68 14.17
C ASP A 26 0.73 1.08 14.51
N PHE A 27 -0.22 0.17 14.31
CA PHE A 27 -1.64 0.43 14.61
C PHE A 27 -1.87 0.79 16.07
N ALA A 28 -1.24 0.06 16.98
CA ALA A 28 -1.35 0.34 18.43
C ALA A 28 -0.76 1.72 18.77
N GLY A 29 0.33 2.12 18.12
CA GLY A 29 0.94 3.41 18.32
C GLY A 29 0.07 4.57 17.85
N ILE A 30 -0.60 4.43 16.71
CA ILE A 30 -1.57 5.43 16.24
C ILE A 30 -2.76 5.49 17.21
N THR A 31 -3.29 4.34 17.62
CA THR A 31 -4.40 4.25 18.58
C THR A 31 -4.09 5.03 19.87
N GLN A 32 -2.87 4.89 20.41
CA GLN A 32 -2.44 5.64 21.60
C GLN A 32 -2.35 7.17 21.39
N LYS A 33 -2.35 7.65 20.14
CA LYS A 33 -2.23 9.05 19.79
C LYS A 33 -3.52 9.67 19.27
N LEU A 34 -4.62 8.94 19.24
CA LEU A 34 -5.90 9.43 18.70
C LEU A 34 -6.41 10.68 19.43
N ASP A 35 -6.29 10.75 20.74
CA ASP A 35 -6.70 11.93 21.51
C ASP A 35 -5.89 13.18 21.09
N TYR A 36 -4.59 13.02 20.92
CA TYR A 36 -3.72 14.11 20.42
C TYR A 36 -4.08 14.54 18.99
N LEU A 37 -4.41 13.59 18.13
CA LEU A 37 -4.81 13.88 16.74
C LEU A 37 -6.20 14.55 16.67
N GLU A 38 -7.13 14.14 17.53
CA GLU A 38 -8.43 14.77 17.70
C GLU A 38 -8.28 16.21 18.17
N ASP A 39 -7.46 16.46 19.21
CA ASP A 39 -7.17 17.80 19.73
C ASP A 39 -6.54 18.73 18.67
N LEU A 40 -5.78 18.17 17.72
CA LEU A 40 -5.25 18.92 16.57
C LEU A 40 -6.31 19.22 15.49
N GLY A 41 -7.51 18.67 15.61
CA GLY A 41 -8.58 18.81 14.61
C GLY A 41 -8.40 17.92 13.38
N ILE A 42 -7.63 16.82 13.49
CA ILE A 42 -7.48 15.83 12.42
C ILE A 42 -8.79 15.08 12.26
N ASN A 43 -9.29 15.00 11.04
CA ASN A 43 -10.51 14.27 10.70
C ASN A 43 -10.27 13.03 9.82
N THR A 44 -9.07 12.86 9.31
CA THR A 44 -8.70 11.71 8.49
C THR A 44 -7.22 11.39 8.71
N ILE A 45 -6.90 10.12 8.93
CA ILE A 45 -5.54 9.60 9.05
C ILE A 45 -5.25 8.76 7.82
N TRP A 46 -4.25 9.15 7.04
CA TRP A 46 -3.73 8.35 5.94
C TRP A 46 -2.53 7.54 6.42
N ILE A 47 -2.64 6.22 6.28
CA ILE A 47 -1.59 5.26 6.62
C ILE A 47 -1.02 4.58 5.37
N THR A 48 0.23 4.15 5.46
CA THR A 48 0.92 3.37 4.41
C THR A 48 0.19 2.06 4.11
N PRO A 49 0.51 1.36 2.97
CA PRO A 49 -0.09 0.08 2.68
C PRO A 49 0.05 -0.92 3.83
N ILE A 50 -1.04 -1.63 4.10
CA ILE A 50 -1.18 -2.49 5.30
C ILE A 50 -0.85 -3.95 5.04
N VAL A 51 -0.68 -4.35 3.76
CA VAL A 51 -0.48 -5.74 3.37
C VAL A 51 0.95 -6.23 3.63
N GLU A 52 1.11 -7.55 3.72
CA GLU A 52 2.41 -8.17 3.90
C GLU A 52 3.35 -7.81 2.75
N ASN A 53 4.54 -7.34 3.09
CA ASN A 53 5.60 -6.99 2.15
C ASN A 53 6.70 -8.03 2.13
N ILE A 54 7.54 -7.99 1.08
CA ILE A 54 8.78 -8.77 1.06
C ILE A 54 9.65 -8.38 2.26
N PRO A 55 10.52 -9.28 2.75
CA PRO A 55 11.41 -8.98 3.89
C PRO A 55 12.32 -7.78 3.65
N GLY A 56 12.62 -7.51 2.39
CA GLY A 56 13.46 -6.41 1.96
C GLY A 56 14.46 -6.83 0.89
N VAL A 57 15.19 -5.86 0.39
CA VAL A 57 16.22 -6.05 -0.65
C VAL A 57 17.51 -5.32 -0.30
N THR A 58 18.64 -5.86 -0.72
CA THR A 58 19.90 -5.13 -0.70
C THR A 58 19.93 -4.21 -1.91
N VAL A 59 20.01 -2.92 -1.67
CA VAL A 59 20.06 -1.92 -2.75
C VAL A 59 21.52 -1.74 -3.16
N THR A 60 21.90 -2.33 -4.30
CA THR A 60 23.30 -2.33 -4.78
C THR A 60 23.66 -1.11 -5.62
N ASP A 61 22.69 -0.26 -5.99
CA ASP A 61 22.93 0.79 -7.00
C ASP A 61 22.22 2.13 -6.73
N THR A 62 22.24 2.62 -5.49
CA THR A 62 21.72 3.98 -5.23
C THR A 62 22.76 5.07 -5.26
N GLY A 63 24.06 4.74 -5.46
CA GLY A 63 25.15 5.72 -5.31
C GLY A 63 25.26 6.34 -3.91
N LYS A 64 24.48 5.83 -2.96
CA LYS A 64 24.52 6.18 -1.54
C LYS A 64 25.07 4.99 -0.77
N GLU A 65 26.29 5.10 -0.30
CA GLU A 65 26.98 4.04 0.47
C GLU A 65 26.28 3.69 1.81
N ASP A 66 25.25 4.45 2.22
CA ASP A 66 24.73 4.44 3.60
C ASP A 66 23.44 3.64 3.80
N VAL A 67 22.81 3.04 2.77
CA VAL A 67 21.60 2.23 2.92
C VAL A 67 21.73 0.90 2.17
N PRO A 68 22.51 -0.04 2.68
CA PRO A 68 22.77 -1.31 1.97
C PRO A 68 21.58 -2.27 1.94
N TYR A 69 20.52 -1.99 2.71
CA TYR A 69 19.35 -2.84 2.83
C TYR A 69 18.10 -2.01 3.08
N ASN A 70 17.02 -2.30 2.32
CA ASN A 70 15.70 -1.71 2.51
C ASN A 70 14.71 -2.82 2.91
N ALA A 71 14.15 -2.69 4.11
CA ALA A 71 13.21 -3.66 4.69
C ALA A 71 11.77 -3.52 4.18
N ALA A 72 11.54 -2.86 3.05
CA ALA A 72 10.20 -2.59 2.51
C ALA A 72 9.26 -1.88 3.51
N TYR A 73 9.81 -1.11 4.45
CA TYR A 73 9.06 -0.44 5.52
C TYR A 73 7.98 0.52 5.00
N HIS A 74 8.15 1.01 3.79
CA HIS A 74 7.21 1.93 3.13
C HIS A 74 5.89 1.27 2.71
N GLY A 75 5.85 -0.07 2.60
CA GLY A 75 4.62 -0.82 2.29
C GLY A 75 4.32 -1.05 0.80
N TYR A 76 5.15 -0.54 -0.13
CA TYR A 76 4.89 -0.60 -1.57
C TYR A 76 5.41 -1.87 -2.27
N TRP A 77 5.98 -2.82 -1.54
CA TRP A 77 6.52 -4.07 -2.11
C TRP A 77 5.77 -5.28 -1.56
N ALA A 78 4.47 -5.35 -1.89
CA ALA A 78 3.60 -6.41 -1.40
C ALA A 78 4.05 -7.80 -1.83
N SER A 79 4.05 -8.75 -0.90
CA SER A 79 4.27 -10.17 -1.15
C SER A 79 2.99 -11.00 -1.01
N ASP A 80 2.01 -10.51 -0.25
CA ASP A 80 0.71 -11.15 -0.08
C ASP A 80 -0.37 -10.08 0.21
N PHE A 81 -1.30 -9.90 -0.73
CA PHE A 81 -2.38 -8.92 -0.61
C PHE A 81 -3.51 -9.36 0.33
N THR A 82 -3.46 -10.59 0.84
CA THR A 82 -4.49 -11.15 1.73
C THR A 82 -4.10 -11.17 3.20
N LYS A 83 -2.84 -10.83 3.50
CA LYS A 83 -2.30 -10.81 4.86
C LYS A 83 -1.91 -9.41 5.29
N LEU A 84 -2.12 -9.14 6.57
CA LEU A 84 -1.63 -7.93 7.21
C LEU A 84 -0.11 -8.01 7.41
N ASN A 85 0.57 -6.88 7.23
CA ASN A 85 1.98 -6.76 7.57
C ASN A 85 2.17 -6.93 9.09
N PRO A 86 2.85 -7.98 9.55
CA PRO A 86 2.95 -8.26 10.98
C PRO A 86 3.74 -7.22 11.75
N THR A 87 4.57 -6.41 11.08
CA THR A 87 5.30 -5.30 11.70
C THR A 87 4.39 -4.12 12.03
N LEU A 88 3.24 -3.99 11.36
CA LEU A 88 2.24 -2.95 11.65
C LEU A 88 1.27 -3.36 12.75
N GLY A 89 1.13 -4.65 13.05
CA GLY A 89 0.28 -5.16 14.11
C GLY A 89 -0.62 -6.31 13.70
N THR A 90 -1.54 -6.67 14.58
CA THR A 90 -2.53 -7.72 14.39
C THR A 90 -3.83 -7.18 13.77
N LYS A 91 -4.71 -8.09 13.33
CA LYS A 91 -6.06 -7.74 12.85
C LYS A 91 -6.88 -7.06 13.95
N GLU A 92 -6.74 -7.51 15.17
CA GLU A 92 -7.43 -6.96 16.35
C GLU A 92 -6.94 -5.54 16.67
N GLU A 93 -5.63 -5.29 16.54
CA GLU A 93 -5.07 -3.95 16.71
C GLU A 93 -5.51 -3.00 15.59
N PHE A 94 -5.58 -3.48 14.36
CA PHE A 94 -6.09 -2.67 13.24
C PHE A 94 -7.58 -2.35 13.40
N GLN A 95 -8.41 -3.33 13.76
CA GLN A 95 -9.84 -3.08 14.04
C GLN A 95 -10.01 -2.10 15.20
N THR A 96 -9.21 -2.25 16.26
CA THR A 96 -9.23 -1.32 17.41
C THR A 96 -8.90 0.10 16.99
N LEU A 97 -7.91 0.29 16.11
CA LEU A 97 -7.58 1.60 15.56
C LEU A 97 -8.78 2.21 14.83
N ILE A 98 -9.41 1.45 13.93
CA ILE A 98 -10.57 1.92 13.14
C ILE A 98 -11.74 2.29 14.06
N ASP A 99 -12.12 1.39 14.97
CA ASP A 99 -13.25 1.61 15.88
C ASP A 99 -13.03 2.85 16.77
N GLN A 100 -11.82 3.01 17.30
CA GLN A 100 -11.50 4.15 18.15
C GLN A 100 -11.35 5.46 17.39
N ALA A 101 -10.87 5.43 16.15
CA ALA A 101 -10.86 6.58 15.26
C ALA A 101 -12.29 7.02 14.93
N HIS A 102 -13.17 6.08 14.54
CA HIS A 102 -14.58 6.36 14.25
C HIS A 102 -15.32 6.95 15.45
N ASN A 103 -15.07 6.46 16.67
CA ASN A 103 -15.65 7.03 17.90
C ASN A 103 -15.28 8.49 18.14
N ARG A 104 -14.22 8.99 17.51
CA ARG A 104 -13.75 10.39 17.55
C ARG A 104 -14.10 11.18 16.28
N GLY A 105 -14.86 10.58 15.35
CA GLY A 105 -15.16 11.19 14.06
C GLY A 105 -13.95 11.28 13.11
N ILE A 106 -12.90 10.52 13.39
CA ILE A 106 -11.70 10.42 12.54
C ILE A 106 -11.86 9.24 11.59
N ARG A 107 -11.60 9.46 10.31
CA ARG A 107 -11.63 8.44 9.26
C ARG A 107 -10.26 7.85 9.01
N ILE A 108 -10.23 6.60 8.56
CA ILE A 108 -8.99 5.91 8.19
C ILE A 108 -8.92 5.79 6.66
N MET A 109 -7.87 6.37 6.09
CA MET A 109 -7.50 6.22 4.69
C MET A 109 -6.31 5.28 4.59
N VAL A 110 -6.44 4.21 3.82
CA VAL A 110 -5.35 3.26 3.59
C VAL A 110 -4.76 3.50 2.20
N ASP A 111 -3.44 3.51 2.13
CA ASP A 111 -2.72 3.49 0.87
C ASP A 111 -2.81 2.11 0.23
N ILE A 112 -3.10 2.04 -1.07
CA ILE A 112 -3.16 0.78 -1.79
C ILE A 112 -2.32 0.81 -3.06
N VAL A 113 -1.76 -0.35 -3.40
CA VAL A 113 -1.03 -0.59 -4.64
C VAL A 113 -1.78 -1.63 -5.45
N VAL A 114 -2.07 -1.32 -6.72
CA VAL A 114 -2.75 -2.21 -7.66
C VAL A 114 -1.85 -2.54 -8.85
N ASN A 115 -0.88 -1.67 -9.15
CA ASN A 115 -0.02 -1.76 -10.31
C ASN A 115 1.01 -2.91 -10.23
N HIS A 116 1.63 -3.11 -9.08
CA HIS A 116 2.79 -3.98 -8.95
C HIS A 116 2.84 -4.75 -7.63
N ALA A 117 3.72 -5.75 -7.59
CA ALA A 117 4.08 -6.47 -6.38
C ALA A 117 5.54 -6.17 -5.97
N GLY A 118 5.99 -6.73 -4.86
CA GLY A 118 7.38 -6.66 -4.44
C GLY A 118 8.31 -7.52 -5.30
N TYR A 119 9.60 -7.23 -5.26
CA TYR A 119 10.62 -7.98 -5.99
C TYR A 119 10.59 -9.48 -5.64
N ASP A 120 10.89 -10.33 -6.61
CA ASP A 120 10.98 -11.78 -6.47
C ASP A 120 9.70 -12.48 -5.99
N THR A 121 8.56 -11.80 -6.03
CA THR A 121 7.26 -12.39 -5.66
C THR A 121 6.72 -13.29 -6.77
N LYS A 122 5.84 -14.25 -6.38
CA LYS A 122 5.33 -15.27 -7.28
C LYS A 122 3.80 -15.18 -7.41
N PHE A 123 3.34 -14.28 -8.24
CA PHE A 123 1.92 -14.16 -8.59
C PHE A 123 1.57 -14.86 -9.93
N GLY A 124 2.50 -15.67 -10.46
CA GLY A 124 2.29 -16.48 -11.65
C GLY A 124 1.91 -15.66 -12.88
N ASP A 125 0.91 -16.14 -13.61
CA ASP A 125 0.45 -15.54 -14.87
C ASP A 125 -0.21 -14.16 -14.70
N MET A 126 -0.40 -13.70 -13.47
CA MET A 126 -0.89 -12.33 -13.21
C MET A 126 0.17 -11.27 -13.51
N ILE A 127 1.45 -11.64 -13.43
CA ILE A 127 2.58 -10.73 -13.68
C ILE A 127 2.89 -10.71 -15.17
N ARG A 128 3.21 -9.53 -15.67
CA ARG A 128 3.65 -9.31 -17.06
C ARG A 128 4.98 -10.01 -17.30
N SER A 129 5.04 -10.81 -18.35
CA SER A 129 6.29 -11.41 -18.82
C SER A 129 7.12 -10.38 -19.60
N GLU A 130 8.42 -10.66 -19.78
CA GLU A 130 9.30 -9.80 -20.59
C GLU A 130 8.78 -9.64 -22.03
N ASP A 131 8.13 -10.67 -22.59
CA ASP A 131 7.55 -10.66 -23.94
C ASP A 131 6.29 -9.77 -24.05
N ASP A 132 5.62 -9.50 -22.92
CA ASP A 132 4.40 -8.67 -22.85
C ASP A 132 4.69 -7.20 -22.53
N VAL A 133 5.94 -6.86 -22.24
CA VAL A 133 6.35 -5.48 -21.92
C VAL A 133 6.28 -4.60 -23.17
N VAL A 134 5.69 -3.43 -23.02
CA VAL A 134 5.66 -2.39 -24.05
C VAL A 134 6.44 -1.18 -23.53
N SER A 135 7.70 -1.12 -23.90
CA SER A 135 8.64 -0.09 -23.43
C SER A 135 8.09 1.33 -23.62
N GLY A 136 8.10 2.11 -22.53
CA GLY A 136 7.59 3.47 -22.50
C GLY A 136 6.06 3.58 -22.38
N SER A 137 5.34 2.46 -22.26
CA SER A 137 3.91 2.46 -21.91
C SER A 137 3.74 2.76 -20.43
N ASP A 138 2.81 3.63 -20.08
CA ASP A 138 2.47 3.87 -18.68
C ASP A 138 1.88 2.62 -18.00
N GLN A 139 1.13 1.77 -18.75
CA GLN A 139 0.41 0.62 -18.19
C GLN A 139 1.09 -0.73 -18.44
N LYS A 140 2.06 -0.80 -19.36
CA LYS A 140 2.67 -2.06 -19.82
C LYS A 140 4.19 -2.06 -19.74
N ASP A 141 4.76 -1.16 -18.96
CA ASP A 141 6.18 -1.10 -18.64
C ASP A 141 6.35 -1.10 -17.12
N SER A 142 7.34 -1.81 -16.64
CA SER A 142 7.54 -1.94 -15.20
C SER A 142 8.09 -0.66 -14.58
N LEU A 143 7.61 -0.32 -13.39
CA LEU A 143 8.20 0.72 -12.58
C LEU A 143 9.38 0.17 -11.78
N SER A 144 10.59 0.65 -12.07
CA SER A 144 11.79 0.26 -11.32
C SER A 144 12.01 -1.26 -11.26
N ASP A 145 11.71 -1.96 -12.35
CA ASP A 145 11.82 -3.43 -12.46
C ASP A 145 10.96 -4.21 -11.45
N LEU A 146 9.93 -3.59 -10.86
CA LEU A 146 8.95 -4.27 -10.01
C LEU A 146 8.06 -5.20 -10.84
N PRO A 147 7.66 -6.36 -10.29
CA PRO A 147 6.70 -7.25 -10.95
C PRO A 147 5.38 -6.53 -11.25
N ASP A 148 5.11 -6.27 -12.52
CA ASP A 148 3.98 -5.50 -13.01
C ASP A 148 2.76 -6.41 -13.26
N PHE A 149 1.58 -6.04 -12.72
CA PHE A 149 0.35 -6.81 -12.96
C PHE A 149 -0.24 -6.49 -14.34
N LYS A 150 -0.73 -7.52 -15.04
CA LYS A 150 -1.47 -7.37 -16.30
C LYS A 150 -2.88 -6.84 -16.04
N THR A 151 -3.00 -5.56 -15.70
CA THR A 151 -4.29 -4.95 -15.32
C THR A 151 -5.26 -4.85 -16.49
N GLU A 152 -4.81 -5.01 -17.74
CA GLU A 152 -5.65 -5.19 -18.94
C GLU A 152 -6.32 -6.58 -19.03
N ASP A 153 -5.83 -7.58 -18.29
CA ASP A 153 -6.48 -8.89 -18.20
C ASP A 153 -7.65 -8.82 -17.22
N PRO A 154 -8.90 -9.09 -17.66
CA PRO A 154 -10.06 -8.99 -16.77
C PRO A 154 -10.01 -9.92 -15.55
N ALA A 155 -9.35 -11.08 -15.65
CA ALA A 155 -9.22 -12.00 -14.51
C ALA A 155 -8.23 -11.47 -13.48
N VAL A 156 -7.15 -10.81 -13.92
CA VAL A 156 -6.17 -10.15 -13.06
C VAL A 156 -6.82 -8.94 -12.40
N SER A 157 -7.48 -8.08 -13.16
CA SER A 157 -8.23 -6.92 -12.66
C SER A 157 -9.22 -7.35 -11.56
N ALA A 158 -10.08 -8.33 -11.85
CA ALA A 158 -11.07 -8.83 -10.89
C ALA A 158 -10.43 -9.37 -9.60
N GLN A 159 -9.27 -10.03 -9.70
CA GLN A 159 -8.58 -10.54 -8.51
C GLN A 159 -7.98 -9.41 -7.67
N LEU A 160 -7.38 -8.40 -8.29
CA LEU A 160 -6.86 -7.21 -7.61
C LEU A 160 -7.98 -6.44 -6.92
N VAL A 161 -9.09 -6.20 -7.63
CA VAL A 161 -10.30 -5.55 -7.07
C VAL A 161 -10.84 -6.33 -5.87
N LYS A 162 -10.91 -7.66 -5.97
CA LYS A 162 -11.37 -8.51 -4.88
C LYS A 162 -10.50 -8.38 -3.64
N TRP A 163 -9.18 -8.38 -3.78
CA TRP A 163 -8.26 -8.24 -2.63
C TRP A 163 -8.47 -6.90 -1.93
N GLN A 164 -8.51 -5.80 -2.67
CA GLN A 164 -8.66 -4.47 -2.08
C GLN A 164 -10.05 -4.28 -1.43
N THR A 165 -11.10 -4.73 -2.10
CA THR A 165 -12.47 -4.61 -1.58
C THR A 165 -12.68 -5.45 -0.31
N GLN A 166 -11.99 -6.58 -0.19
CA GLN A 166 -12.09 -7.44 0.99
C GLN A 166 -11.61 -6.73 2.26
N TRP A 167 -10.55 -5.92 2.19
CA TRP A 167 -10.08 -5.13 3.33
C TRP A 167 -11.13 -4.14 3.83
N VAL A 168 -11.86 -3.51 2.92
CA VAL A 168 -12.95 -2.59 3.30
C VAL A 168 -14.09 -3.35 3.96
N LYS A 169 -14.48 -4.51 3.42
CA LYS A 169 -15.53 -5.37 4.00
C LYS A 169 -15.18 -5.87 5.39
N ASP A 170 -13.92 -6.26 5.58
CA ASP A 170 -13.48 -6.88 6.84
C ASP A 170 -13.31 -5.86 7.97
N PHE A 171 -12.89 -4.64 7.66
CA PHE A 171 -12.47 -3.68 8.69
C PHE A 171 -13.25 -2.36 8.72
N GLY A 172 -13.97 -2.02 7.65
CA GLY A 172 -14.68 -0.74 7.56
C GLY A 172 -13.75 0.45 7.31
N ILE A 173 -12.72 0.26 6.48
CA ILE A 173 -11.85 1.34 5.98
C ILE A 173 -12.72 2.37 5.25
N ASP A 174 -12.47 3.66 5.46
CA ASP A 174 -13.30 4.74 4.92
C ASP A 174 -12.88 5.19 3.52
N TYR A 175 -11.57 5.25 3.26
CA TYR A 175 -11.01 5.79 2.02
C TYR A 175 -9.79 5.00 1.57
N PHE A 176 -9.50 5.07 0.26
CA PHE A 176 -8.20 4.68 -0.29
C PHE A 176 -7.45 5.87 -0.86
N ARG A 177 -6.16 5.95 -0.57
CA ARG A 177 -5.19 6.61 -1.41
C ARG A 177 -4.63 5.57 -2.37
N VAL A 178 -4.63 5.87 -3.65
CA VAL A 178 -4.26 4.91 -4.70
C VAL A 178 -2.94 5.31 -5.29
N ASP A 179 -1.96 4.43 -5.13
CA ASP A 179 -0.61 4.59 -5.68
C ASP A 179 -0.60 4.43 -7.20
N THR A 180 0.27 5.16 -7.90
CA THR A 180 0.59 4.96 -9.33
C THR A 180 -0.63 4.85 -10.25
N VAL A 181 -1.65 5.69 -10.08
CA VAL A 181 -2.95 5.60 -10.79
C VAL A 181 -2.83 5.51 -12.31
N LYS A 182 -1.90 6.25 -12.93
CA LYS A 182 -1.74 6.26 -14.38
C LYS A 182 -1.16 4.96 -14.96
N HIS A 183 -0.59 4.12 -14.11
CA HIS A 183 0.06 2.86 -14.50
C HIS A 183 -0.89 1.67 -14.52
N VAL A 184 -2.15 1.86 -14.17
CA VAL A 184 -3.20 0.84 -14.15
C VAL A 184 -4.29 1.21 -15.15
N GLU A 185 -4.86 0.22 -15.82
CA GLU A 185 -5.92 0.42 -16.80
C GLU A 185 -7.17 1.06 -16.18
N ASN A 186 -7.80 1.97 -16.92
CA ASN A 186 -8.99 2.69 -16.48
C ASN A 186 -10.16 1.76 -16.12
N ASP A 187 -10.29 0.63 -16.81
CA ASP A 187 -11.34 -0.35 -16.56
C ASP A 187 -11.18 -0.98 -15.17
N THR A 188 -9.96 -1.25 -14.73
CA THR A 188 -9.67 -1.72 -13.38
C THR A 188 -10.11 -0.72 -12.31
N TRP A 189 -9.89 0.58 -12.55
CA TRP A 189 -10.37 1.62 -11.64
C TRP A 189 -11.88 1.72 -11.60
N ALA A 190 -12.55 1.56 -12.74
CA ALA A 190 -14.00 1.52 -12.81
C ALA A 190 -14.58 0.31 -12.05
N GLU A 191 -13.99 -0.88 -12.23
CA GLU A 191 -14.35 -2.08 -11.48
C GLU A 191 -14.16 -1.89 -9.97
N LEU A 192 -13.00 -1.38 -9.54
CA LEU A 192 -12.71 -1.14 -8.13
C LEU A 192 -13.71 -0.14 -7.54
N LYS A 193 -13.98 0.97 -8.25
CA LYS A 193 -14.96 1.97 -7.81
C LYS A 193 -16.35 1.38 -7.64
N ASN A 194 -16.80 0.57 -8.61
CA ASN A 194 -18.11 -0.08 -8.54
C ASN A 194 -18.18 -1.06 -7.35
N ALA A 195 -17.18 -1.93 -7.20
CA ALA A 195 -17.13 -2.89 -6.10
C ALA A 195 -17.11 -2.22 -4.72
N LEU A 196 -16.38 -1.12 -4.56
CA LEU A 196 -16.33 -0.35 -3.32
C LEU A 196 -17.66 0.36 -3.04
N THR A 197 -18.31 0.91 -4.07
CA THR A 197 -19.62 1.58 -3.95
C THR A 197 -20.74 0.60 -3.53
N GLU A 198 -20.62 -0.69 -3.88
CA GLU A 198 -21.52 -1.74 -3.40
C GLU A 198 -21.35 -2.02 -1.90
N VAL A 199 -20.16 -1.80 -1.35
CA VAL A 199 -19.88 -1.98 0.08
C VAL A 199 -20.27 -0.73 0.87
N ASP A 200 -19.89 0.43 0.38
CA ASP A 200 -20.20 1.75 0.94
C ASP A 200 -20.40 2.76 -0.20
N SER A 201 -21.63 3.26 -0.34
CA SER A 201 -21.99 4.22 -1.39
C SER A 201 -21.20 5.53 -1.33
N ASP A 202 -20.69 5.88 -0.15
CA ASP A 202 -19.91 7.09 0.10
C ASP A 202 -18.41 6.89 0.03
N PHE A 203 -17.95 5.66 -0.26
CA PHE A 203 -16.51 5.34 -0.35
C PHE A 203 -15.79 6.22 -1.37
N LYS A 204 -14.66 6.78 -0.98
CA LYS A 204 -13.87 7.70 -1.83
C LYS A 204 -12.45 7.19 -2.02
N MET A 205 -11.90 7.55 -3.17
CA MET A 205 -10.50 7.29 -3.52
C MET A 205 -9.82 8.59 -3.92
N ILE A 206 -8.54 8.73 -3.54
CA ILE A 206 -7.65 9.80 -4.00
C ILE A 206 -6.51 9.14 -4.73
N GLY A 207 -6.32 9.48 -6.00
CA GLY A 207 -5.25 8.93 -6.82
C GLY A 207 -3.97 9.75 -6.75
N GLU A 208 -2.82 9.07 -6.67
CA GLU A 208 -1.54 9.69 -6.91
C GLU A 208 -1.31 9.85 -8.41
N LEU A 209 -1.07 11.08 -8.84
CA LEU A 209 -0.66 11.42 -10.20
C LEU A 209 0.72 12.09 -10.14
N SER A 210 1.69 11.53 -10.84
CA SER A 210 2.98 12.21 -11.02
C SER A 210 2.78 13.48 -11.85
N LEU A 211 3.12 14.62 -11.29
CA LEU A 211 3.04 15.93 -11.95
C LEU A 211 4.20 16.20 -12.92
N ILE A 212 5.07 15.23 -13.20
CA ILE A 212 6.25 15.41 -14.06
C ILE A 212 5.88 15.74 -15.52
N HIS A 213 4.62 15.58 -15.90
CA HIS A 213 4.13 15.83 -17.28
C HIS A 213 3.03 16.90 -17.36
N ILE A 214 2.92 17.80 -16.42
CA ILE A 214 2.23 19.05 -16.69
C ILE A 214 3.19 19.90 -17.54
N SER A 215 3.11 19.75 -18.85
CA SER A 215 3.66 20.75 -19.78
C SER A 215 3.00 22.07 -19.43
N GLU A 216 3.79 23.09 -19.17
CA GLU A 216 3.29 24.43 -18.98
C GLU A 216 2.36 24.79 -20.16
N PRO A 217 1.20 25.43 -19.90
CA PRO A 217 0.36 25.90 -20.97
C PRO A 217 1.17 26.94 -21.77
N THR A 218 1.41 26.62 -23.02
CA THR A 218 1.98 27.54 -24.01
C THR A 218 1.04 28.68 -24.32
#